data_89ca7b1ab6f6e70ad4b9da76da3ee045
#
_entry.id   89ca7b1ab6f6e70ad4b9da76da3ee045
#
_cell.length_a   1.000
_cell.length_b   1.000
_cell.length_c   1.000
_cell.angle_alpha   90.00
_cell.angle_beta   90.00
_cell.angle_gamma   90.00
#
_symmetry.space_group_name_H-M   'P 1'
#
loop_
_entity.id
_entity.type
_entity.pdbx_description
1 polymer ?
#
loop_
_entity_poly.entity_id
_entity_poly.type
_entity_poly.pdbx_seq_one_letter_code
_entity_poly.pdbx_strand_id
1 'polypeptide(L)'
;MHNIITTENILLIGALLLFVAVMAGKAAYRFGAPALLFFLGVGMLFGINFISFHSVEATQFVGMIALCIILFTGGMDTKFSEIRPVIGPGIVLATAGVVMTAVIVAGFVTLIAPWVGLAVSFPAALLLAATMSSTDSASVFSILRSKKQGLNENLRPLLELESGSNDPMAYVLTIVLIGVLSGGAEAVSVPMSIVKFVIQMVLGGLMGYAIGRIGVWTINRINLSNHSLYPVLLLAFVFFTFSFTDLIGGNGYLAVYLAGLVLGNNQLTQKRSLTIFFDGFTWLVQIVMFLTLGLLVNLDELLQPDVLMLGC
;
A
#
# COMPACT_ATOMS: atom_id res chain seq x y z
N MET A 1 2.00 -16.09 29.13
CA MET A 1 1.91 -17.03 28.00
C MET A 1 3.31 -17.31 27.48
N HIS A 2 3.72 -18.57 27.36
CA HIS A 2 5.03 -18.92 26.80
C HIS A 2 5.10 -18.44 25.36
N ASN A 3 6.15 -17.69 25.01
CA ASN A 3 6.45 -17.39 23.61
C ASN A 3 6.64 -18.70 22.85
N ILE A 4 5.65 -19.09 22.07
CA ILE A 4 5.70 -20.30 21.24
C ILE A 4 6.74 -20.14 20.13
N ILE A 5 7.09 -18.90 19.77
CA ILE A 5 8.10 -18.60 18.75
C ILE A 5 9.49 -18.70 19.39
N THR A 6 10.19 -19.77 19.05
CA THR A 6 11.63 -19.95 19.31
C THR A 6 12.37 -19.91 17.99
N THR A 7 13.67 -19.66 18.02
CA THR A 7 14.52 -19.68 16.80
C THR A 7 14.41 -21.01 16.04
N GLU A 8 14.11 -22.10 16.76
CA GLU A 8 14.02 -23.46 16.20
C GLU A 8 12.71 -23.72 15.43
N ASN A 9 11.59 -23.09 15.86
CA ASN A 9 10.28 -23.36 15.27
C ASN A 9 9.74 -22.22 14.40
N ILE A 10 10.42 -21.09 14.31
CA ILE A 10 9.99 -19.92 13.52
C ILE A 10 9.82 -20.27 12.03
N LEU A 11 10.70 -21.12 11.50
CA LEU A 11 10.58 -21.58 10.10
C LEU A 11 9.38 -22.50 9.89
N LEU A 12 9.10 -23.38 10.86
CA LEU A 12 7.94 -24.26 10.81
C LEU A 12 6.63 -23.46 10.87
N ILE A 13 6.56 -22.50 11.79
CA ILE A 13 5.40 -21.63 11.96
C ILE A 13 5.20 -20.77 10.70
N GLY A 14 6.27 -20.18 10.16
CA GLY A 14 6.21 -19.38 8.94
C GLY A 14 5.77 -20.21 7.72
N ALA A 15 6.29 -21.42 7.57
CA ALA A 15 5.87 -22.33 6.50
C ALA A 15 4.39 -22.73 6.63
N LEU A 16 3.92 -23.01 7.83
CA LEU A 16 2.52 -23.34 8.12
C LEU A 16 1.60 -22.15 7.80
N LEU A 17 1.98 -20.94 8.23
CA LEU A 17 1.23 -19.71 7.93
C LEU A 17 1.12 -19.48 6.44
N LEU A 18 2.24 -19.60 5.70
CA LEU A 18 2.23 -19.44 4.24
C LEU A 18 1.36 -20.50 3.56
N PHE A 19 1.46 -21.76 3.99
CA PHE A 19 0.63 -22.82 3.45
C PHE A 19 -0.86 -22.58 3.68
N VAL A 20 -1.25 -22.25 4.92
CA VAL A 20 -2.64 -21.94 5.27
C VAL A 20 -3.14 -20.72 4.51
N ALA A 21 -2.30 -19.66 4.37
CA ALA A 21 -2.67 -18.46 3.61
C ALA A 21 -2.92 -18.80 2.12
N VAL A 22 -2.06 -19.60 1.48
CA VAL A 22 -2.27 -20.02 0.09
C VAL A 22 -3.57 -20.83 -0.05
N MET A 23 -3.86 -21.72 0.90
CA MET A 23 -5.12 -22.48 0.89
C MET A 23 -6.34 -21.57 1.12
N ALA A 24 -6.23 -20.61 2.03
CA ALA A 24 -7.25 -19.60 2.28
C ALA A 24 -7.49 -18.74 1.03
N GLY A 25 -6.43 -18.33 0.33
CA GLY A 25 -6.54 -17.62 -0.95
C GLY A 25 -7.28 -18.42 -2.02
N LYS A 26 -7.02 -19.72 -2.10
CA LYS A 26 -7.76 -20.62 -3.00
C LYS A 26 -9.25 -20.68 -2.63
N ALA A 27 -9.57 -20.73 -1.33
CA ALA A 27 -10.95 -20.69 -0.85
C ALA A 27 -11.61 -19.35 -1.18
N ALA A 28 -10.93 -18.23 -0.93
CA ALA A 28 -11.40 -16.88 -1.24
C ALA A 28 -11.82 -16.74 -2.70
N TYR A 29 -10.99 -17.25 -3.62
CA TYR A 29 -11.29 -17.25 -5.06
C TYR A 29 -12.59 -17.99 -5.37
N ARG A 30 -12.85 -19.11 -4.68
CA ARG A 30 -14.08 -19.90 -4.84
C ARG A 30 -15.32 -19.17 -4.37
N PHE A 31 -15.20 -18.35 -3.31
CA PHE A 31 -16.29 -17.53 -2.76
C PHE A 31 -16.43 -16.18 -3.43
N GLY A 32 -15.52 -15.82 -4.36
CA GLY A 32 -15.52 -14.53 -5.04
C GLY A 32 -15.11 -13.35 -4.15
N ALA A 33 -14.51 -13.63 -2.99
CA ALA A 33 -14.01 -12.63 -2.07
C ALA A 33 -12.54 -12.28 -2.34
N PRO A 34 -12.07 -11.08 -1.95
CA PRO A 34 -10.65 -10.72 -2.06
C PRO A 34 -9.77 -11.63 -1.21
N ALA A 35 -8.74 -12.25 -1.82
CA ALA A 35 -7.84 -13.18 -1.12
C ALA A 35 -7.10 -12.52 0.06
N LEU A 36 -6.85 -11.21 -0.04
CA LEU A 36 -6.13 -10.43 0.97
C LEU A 36 -6.87 -10.40 2.32
N LEU A 37 -8.21 -10.34 2.30
CA LEU A 37 -9.02 -10.43 3.52
C LEU A 37 -8.87 -11.79 4.22
N PHE A 38 -8.69 -12.86 3.46
CA PHE A 38 -8.45 -14.18 4.02
C PHE A 38 -7.05 -14.27 4.63
N PHE A 39 -6.04 -13.65 4.03
CA PHE A 39 -4.70 -13.57 4.63
C PHE A 39 -4.71 -12.80 5.95
N LEU A 40 -5.41 -11.67 5.98
CA LEU A 40 -5.64 -10.89 7.19
C LEU A 40 -6.32 -11.73 8.27
N GLY A 41 -7.43 -12.41 7.92
CA GLY A 41 -8.17 -13.29 8.83
C GLY A 41 -7.32 -14.44 9.37
N VAL A 42 -6.48 -15.07 8.53
CA VAL A 42 -5.52 -16.10 9.00
C VAL A 42 -4.55 -15.49 10.00
N GLY A 43 -4.00 -14.30 9.72
CA GLY A 43 -3.12 -13.58 10.65
C GLY A 43 -3.80 -13.32 11.99
N MET A 44 -5.04 -12.83 11.99
CA MET A 44 -5.83 -12.59 13.21
C MET A 44 -6.03 -13.89 14.03
N LEU A 45 -6.43 -14.98 13.40
CA LEU A 45 -6.66 -16.28 14.07
C LEU A 45 -5.39 -16.82 14.73
N PHE A 46 -4.24 -16.68 14.08
CA PHE A 46 -2.96 -17.10 14.64
C PHE A 46 -2.45 -16.14 15.73
N GLY A 47 -2.72 -14.84 15.60
CA GLY A 47 -2.37 -13.83 16.60
C GLY A 47 -3.02 -14.08 17.96
N ILE A 48 -4.29 -14.50 17.99
CA ILE A 48 -5.02 -14.75 19.25
C ILE A 48 -4.46 -15.98 19.97
N ASN A 49 -4.19 -17.05 19.24
CA ASN A 49 -4.01 -18.36 19.85
C ASN A 49 -2.54 -18.81 19.95
N PHE A 50 -1.66 -18.32 19.07
CA PHE A 50 -0.35 -18.95 18.90
C PHE A 50 0.83 -17.97 18.87
N ILE A 51 0.63 -16.71 18.46
CA ILE A 51 1.73 -15.79 18.18
C ILE A 51 1.46 -14.44 18.82
N SER A 52 2.14 -14.13 19.91
CA SER A 52 2.13 -12.76 20.47
C SER A 52 3.07 -11.87 19.63
N PHE A 53 2.52 -11.23 18.60
CA PHE A 53 3.26 -10.30 17.74
C PHE A 53 2.76 -8.88 18.00
N HIS A 54 3.63 -8.01 18.54
CA HIS A 54 3.27 -6.64 18.93
C HIS A 54 4.20 -5.59 18.34
N SER A 55 5.07 -5.98 17.40
CA SER A 55 6.02 -5.03 16.83
C SER A 55 5.38 -4.24 15.68
N VAL A 56 4.88 -3.05 16.00
CA VAL A 56 4.39 -2.08 15.01
C VAL A 56 5.51 -1.73 14.02
N GLU A 57 6.74 -1.56 14.48
CA GLU A 57 7.90 -1.22 13.65
C GLU A 57 8.20 -2.31 12.61
N ALA A 58 8.18 -3.57 13.01
CA ALA A 58 8.39 -4.69 12.10
C ALA A 58 7.25 -4.77 11.06
N THR A 59 6.00 -4.56 11.47
CA THR A 59 4.85 -4.52 10.57
C THR A 59 4.98 -3.39 9.57
N GLN A 60 5.36 -2.20 10.03
CA GLN A 60 5.58 -1.03 9.17
C GLN A 60 6.70 -1.29 8.16
N PHE A 61 7.80 -1.91 8.58
CA PHE A 61 8.91 -2.27 7.70
C PHE A 61 8.50 -3.29 6.63
N VAL A 62 7.76 -4.33 7.01
CA VAL A 62 7.19 -5.31 6.07
C VAL A 62 6.23 -4.64 5.08
N GLY A 63 5.35 -3.76 5.59
CA GLY A 63 4.44 -2.98 4.76
C GLY A 63 5.16 -2.09 3.75
N MET A 64 6.21 -1.40 4.17
CA MET A 64 7.03 -0.55 3.31
C MET A 64 7.66 -1.35 2.15
N ILE A 65 8.29 -2.49 2.46
CA ILE A 65 8.87 -3.38 1.43
C ILE A 65 7.78 -3.88 0.47
N ALA A 66 6.65 -4.33 1.03
CA ALA A 66 5.56 -4.86 0.23
C ALA A 66 4.98 -3.80 -0.71
N LEU A 67 4.68 -2.60 -0.21
CA LEU A 67 4.17 -1.50 -1.03
C LEU A 67 5.13 -1.09 -2.14
N CYS A 68 6.44 -1.02 -1.88
CA CYS A 68 7.42 -0.74 -2.93
C CYS A 68 7.32 -1.75 -4.08
N ILE A 69 7.22 -3.04 -3.77
CA ILE A 69 7.17 -4.11 -4.78
C ILE A 69 5.82 -4.12 -5.51
N ILE A 70 4.72 -3.95 -4.77
CA ILE A 70 3.36 -3.91 -5.31
C ILE A 70 3.20 -2.74 -6.29
N LEU A 71 3.60 -1.54 -5.87
CA LEU A 71 3.51 -0.34 -6.69
C LEU A 71 4.42 -0.41 -7.91
N PHE A 72 5.64 -0.91 -7.74
CA PHE A 72 6.57 -1.11 -8.86
C PHE A 72 6.00 -2.06 -9.91
N THR A 73 5.49 -3.22 -9.47
CA THR A 73 4.90 -4.22 -10.36
C THR A 73 3.62 -3.68 -11.01
N GLY A 74 2.78 -2.97 -10.25
CA GLY A 74 1.62 -2.27 -10.78
C GLY A 74 2.00 -1.28 -11.88
N GLY A 75 3.02 -0.45 -11.63
CA GLY A 75 3.56 0.47 -12.64
C GLY A 75 4.10 -0.25 -13.88
N MET A 76 4.82 -1.37 -13.70
CA MET A 76 5.34 -2.18 -14.83
C MET A 76 4.23 -2.76 -15.72
N ASP A 77 3.10 -3.11 -15.15
CA ASP A 77 1.97 -3.69 -15.89
C ASP A 77 1.11 -2.63 -16.59
N THR A 78 1.21 -1.39 -16.16
CA THR A 78 0.38 -0.30 -16.66
C THR A 78 0.97 0.33 -17.92
N LYS A 79 0.16 0.48 -18.97
CA LYS A 79 0.61 1.11 -20.21
C LYS A 79 0.45 2.63 -20.15
N PHE A 80 1.50 3.34 -20.49
CA PHE A 80 1.48 4.81 -20.50
C PHE A 80 0.38 5.39 -21.39
N SER A 81 0.08 4.75 -22.52
CA SER A 81 -1.01 5.14 -23.41
C SER A 81 -2.39 5.07 -22.75
N GLU A 82 -2.57 4.17 -21.79
CA GLU A 82 -3.82 3.99 -21.04
C GLU A 82 -3.95 4.99 -19.88
N ILE A 83 -2.82 5.39 -19.25
CA ILE A 83 -2.81 6.37 -18.17
C ILE A 83 -2.97 7.80 -18.69
N ARG A 84 -2.33 8.14 -19.81
CA ARG A 84 -2.28 9.52 -20.33
C ARG A 84 -3.63 10.24 -20.35
N PRO A 85 -4.75 9.64 -20.83
CA PRO A 85 -6.05 10.30 -20.84
C PRO A 85 -6.67 10.50 -19.46
N VAL A 86 -6.24 9.75 -18.46
CA VAL A 86 -6.81 9.73 -17.09
C VAL A 86 -5.94 10.41 -16.04
N ILE A 87 -4.78 10.99 -16.40
CA ILE A 87 -3.89 11.66 -15.45
C ILE A 87 -4.62 12.78 -14.69
N GLY A 88 -5.34 13.65 -15.38
CA GLY A 88 -6.08 14.75 -14.74
C GLY A 88 -7.14 14.25 -13.75
N PRO A 89 -8.11 13.44 -14.18
CA PRO A 89 -9.07 12.81 -13.29
C PRO A 89 -8.44 12.02 -12.15
N GLY A 90 -7.36 11.26 -12.41
CA GLY A 90 -6.65 10.48 -11.39
C GLY A 90 -6.03 11.35 -10.30
N ILE A 91 -5.37 12.46 -10.66
CA ILE A 91 -4.82 13.41 -9.70
C ILE A 91 -5.95 14.05 -8.85
N VAL A 92 -7.07 14.43 -9.46
CA VAL A 92 -8.21 15.00 -8.74
C VAL A 92 -8.78 13.99 -7.74
N LEU A 93 -8.95 12.73 -8.14
CA LEU A 93 -9.45 11.69 -7.24
C LEU A 93 -8.44 11.38 -6.12
N ALA A 94 -7.16 11.27 -6.43
CA ALA A 94 -6.10 11.01 -5.45
C ALA A 94 -5.88 12.18 -4.47
N THR A 95 -6.39 13.36 -4.73
CA THR A 95 -6.24 14.54 -3.86
C THR A 95 -7.57 15.03 -3.30
N ALA A 96 -8.38 15.69 -4.12
CA ALA A 96 -9.68 16.20 -3.70
C ALA A 96 -10.66 15.07 -3.32
N GLY A 97 -10.58 13.91 -3.99
CA GLY A 97 -11.36 12.72 -3.65
C GLY A 97 -11.07 12.23 -2.23
N VAL A 98 -9.80 12.12 -1.85
CA VAL A 98 -9.37 11.75 -0.49
C VAL A 98 -9.92 12.71 0.57
N VAL A 99 -9.78 14.02 0.35
CA VAL A 99 -10.33 15.04 1.27
C VAL A 99 -11.85 14.93 1.38
N MET A 100 -12.53 14.76 0.24
CA MET A 100 -13.99 14.64 0.23
C MET A 100 -14.46 13.36 0.94
N THR A 101 -13.79 12.23 0.72
CA THR A 101 -14.05 10.99 1.44
C THR A 101 -13.86 11.17 2.95
N ALA A 102 -12.75 11.78 3.38
CA ALA A 102 -12.49 12.05 4.78
C ALA A 102 -13.58 12.92 5.42
N VAL A 103 -14.01 13.99 4.74
CA VAL A 103 -15.06 14.89 5.24
C VAL A 103 -16.43 14.19 5.34
N ILE A 104 -16.82 13.41 4.33
CA ILE A 104 -18.08 12.68 4.32
C ILE A 104 -18.11 11.62 5.44
N VAL A 105 -17.03 10.83 5.57
CA VAL A 105 -16.92 9.80 6.61
C VAL A 105 -16.89 10.45 8.01
N ALA A 106 -16.16 11.56 8.19
CA ALA A 106 -16.14 12.31 9.44
C ALA A 106 -17.53 12.83 9.83
N GLY A 107 -18.26 13.37 8.86
CA GLY A 107 -19.64 13.81 9.06
C GLY A 107 -20.55 12.66 9.51
N PHE A 108 -20.44 11.51 8.84
CA PHE A 108 -21.18 10.30 9.19
C PHE A 108 -20.84 9.83 10.61
N VAL A 109 -19.56 9.69 10.95
CA VAL A 109 -19.10 9.27 12.29
C VAL A 109 -19.62 10.24 13.36
N THR A 110 -19.49 11.56 13.13
CA THR A 110 -19.96 12.57 14.09
C THR A 110 -21.48 12.52 14.32
N LEU A 111 -22.26 12.17 13.30
CA LEU A 111 -23.72 12.05 13.39
C LEU A 111 -24.15 10.77 14.12
N ILE A 112 -23.43 9.66 13.94
CA ILE A 112 -23.81 8.36 14.50
C ILE A 112 -23.23 8.12 15.90
N ALA A 113 -22.02 8.63 16.18
CA ALA A 113 -21.34 8.41 17.46
C ALA A 113 -22.22 8.68 18.70
N PRO A 114 -23.05 9.74 18.77
CA PRO A 114 -23.92 9.95 19.91
C PRO A 114 -24.96 8.84 20.11
N TRP A 115 -25.40 8.17 19.05
CA TRP A 115 -26.43 7.10 19.15
C TRP A 115 -25.84 5.81 19.77
N VAL A 116 -24.53 5.63 19.69
CA VAL A 116 -23.81 4.52 20.34
C VAL A 116 -23.15 4.95 21.66
N GLY A 117 -23.49 6.13 22.17
CA GLY A 117 -22.99 6.63 23.47
C GLY A 117 -21.58 7.24 23.44
N LEU A 118 -21.01 7.45 22.25
CA LEU A 118 -19.67 8.01 22.08
C LEU A 118 -19.72 9.52 21.80
N ALA A 119 -18.94 10.31 22.51
CA ALA A 119 -18.78 11.74 22.26
C ALA A 119 -17.53 11.96 21.38
N VAL A 120 -17.69 11.94 20.07
CA VAL A 120 -16.60 12.19 19.11
C VAL A 120 -16.73 13.58 18.53
N SER A 121 -15.69 14.44 18.71
CA SER A 121 -15.66 15.74 18.06
C SER A 121 -15.39 15.61 16.56
N PHE A 122 -15.90 16.55 15.75
CA PHE A 122 -15.68 16.52 14.31
C PHE A 122 -14.19 16.47 13.91
N PRO A 123 -13.22 17.20 14.54
CA PRO A 123 -11.81 17.04 14.23
C PRO A 123 -11.24 15.65 14.53
N ALA A 124 -11.72 15.01 15.61
CA ALA A 124 -11.31 13.64 15.94
C ALA A 124 -11.89 12.63 14.94
N ALA A 125 -13.17 12.79 14.55
CA ALA A 125 -13.79 12.01 13.49
C ALA A 125 -13.08 12.20 12.15
N LEU A 126 -12.65 13.44 11.85
CA LEU A 126 -11.91 13.75 10.62
C LEU A 126 -10.53 13.11 10.61
N LEU A 127 -9.84 13.05 11.75
CA LEU A 127 -8.57 12.34 11.87
C LEU A 127 -8.75 10.84 11.61
N LEU A 128 -9.76 10.21 12.23
CA LEU A 128 -10.10 8.81 11.97
C LEU A 128 -10.43 8.59 10.48
N ALA A 129 -11.25 9.46 9.91
CA ALA A 129 -11.63 9.37 8.51
C ALA A 129 -10.45 9.59 7.56
N ALA A 130 -9.51 10.47 7.89
CA ALA A 130 -8.29 10.71 7.09
C ALA A 130 -7.43 9.45 6.97
N THR A 131 -7.29 8.68 8.05
CA THR A 131 -6.51 7.41 8.00
C THR A 131 -7.19 6.32 7.15
N MET A 132 -8.49 6.42 6.92
CA MET A 132 -9.30 5.47 6.14
C MET A 132 -9.61 5.97 4.72
N SER A 133 -9.20 7.20 4.37
CA SER A 133 -9.61 7.85 3.11
C SER A 133 -8.79 7.44 1.90
N SER A 134 -7.67 6.75 2.11
CA SER A 134 -6.87 6.14 1.04
C SER A 134 -7.41 4.76 0.69
N THR A 135 -7.37 4.42 -0.59
CA THR A 135 -7.69 3.07 -1.08
C THR A 135 -6.43 2.21 -1.06
N ASP A 136 -6.55 0.96 -0.61
CA ASP A 136 -5.42 0.02 -0.61
C ASP A 136 -5.06 -0.41 -2.03
N SER A 137 -3.93 0.09 -2.52
CA SER A 137 -3.41 -0.22 -3.86
C SER A 137 -3.17 -1.72 -4.06
N ALA A 138 -2.72 -2.45 -3.01
CA ALA A 138 -2.51 -3.89 -3.09
C ALA A 138 -3.80 -4.63 -3.41
N SER A 139 -4.89 -4.29 -2.71
CA SER A 139 -6.23 -4.85 -2.96
C SER A 139 -6.75 -4.50 -4.35
N VAL A 140 -6.64 -3.23 -4.75
CA VAL A 140 -7.12 -2.76 -6.06
C VAL A 140 -6.41 -3.49 -7.19
N PHE A 141 -5.07 -3.50 -7.20
CA PHE A 141 -4.29 -4.19 -8.23
C PHE A 141 -4.56 -5.71 -8.24
N SER A 142 -4.65 -6.33 -7.06
CA SER A 142 -4.94 -7.77 -6.94
C SER A 142 -6.32 -8.13 -7.54
N ILE A 143 -7.36 -7.36 -7.22
CA ILE A 143 -8.72 -7.59 -7.72
C ILE A 143 -8.78 -7.36 -9.23
N LEU A 144 -8.19 -6.29 -9.74
CA LEU A 144 -8.19 -5.96 -11.17
C LEU A 144 -7.45 -7.01 -12.00
N ARG A 145 -6.35 -7.58 -11.46
CA ARG A 145 -5.62 -8.68 -12.12
C ARG A 145 -6.39 -10.00 -12.10
N SER A 146 -7.00 -10.35 -10.96
CA SER A 146 -7.62 -11.67 -10.76
C SER A 146 -8.87 -11.87 -11.62
N LYS A 147 -9.66 -10.82 -11.82
CA LYS A 147 -10.98 -10.96 -12.46
C LYS A 147 -10.95 -10.94 -13.98
N LYS A 148 -9.84 -10.57 -14.63
CA LYS A 148 -9.71 -10.44 -16.10
C LYS A 148 -10.89 -9.71 -16.78
N GLN A 149 -11.71 -9.03 -15.99
CA GLN A 149 -12.84 -8.24 -16.49
C GLN A 149 -12.31 -6.90 -16.99
N GLY A 150 -12.52 -6.63 -18.26
CA GLY A 150 -12.29 -5.29 -18.80
C GLY A 150 -13.28 -4.33 -18.16
N LEU A 151 -12.76 -3.32 -17.45
CA LEU A 151 -13.56 -2.16 -17.06
C LEU A 151 -13.70 -1.24 -18.27
N ASN A 152 -14.90 -0.69 -18.46
CA ASN A 152 -15.17 0.22 -19.56
C ASN A 152 -14.42 1.56 -19.37
N GLU A 153 -14.18 2.27 -20.46
CA GLU A 153 -13.81 3.70 -20.51
C GLU A 153 -12.56 4.09 -19.71
N ASN A 154 -11.49 3.28 -19.75
CA ASN A 154 -10.25 3.56 -19.03
C ASN A 154 -10.38 3.63 -17.49
N LEU A 155 -11.43 3.07 -16.93
CA LEU A 155 -11.62 3.02 -15.46
C LEU A 155 -10.52 2.23 -14.76
N ARG A 156 -9.99 1.18 -15.39
CA ARG A 156 -8.90 0.40 -14.80
C ARG A 156 -7.63 1.24 -14.60
N PRO A 157 -7.07 1.91 -15.64
CA PRO A 157 -5.92 2.79 -15.45
C PRO A 157 -6.19 3.95 -14.49
N LEU A 158 -7.43 4.45 -14.44
CA LEU A 158 -7.84 5.50 -13.51
C LEU A 158 -7.75 5.03 -12.05
N LEU A 159 -8.31 3.85 -11.75
CA LEU A 159 -8.26 3.25 -10.40
C LEU A 159 -6.83 2.89 -10.00
N GLU A 160 -6.03 2.37 -10.94
CA GLU A 160 -4.63 2.06 -10.68
C GLU A 160 -3.82 3.32 -10.34
N LEU A 161 -4.04 4.41 -11.09
CA LEU A 161 -3.37 5.69 -10.84
C LEU A 161 -3.85 6.34 -9.54
N GLU A 162 -5.14 6.37 -9.29
CA GLU A 162 -5.74 6.91 -8.07
C GLU A 162 -5.20 6.18 -6.84
N SER A 163 -5.35 4.86 -6.80
CA SER A 163 -4.96 4.04 -5.65
C SER A 163 -3.44 4.00 -5.42
N GLY A 164 -2.62 4.13 -6.47
CA GLY A 164 -1.16 4.23 -6.34
C GLY A 164 -0.66 5.61 -5.92
N SER A 165 -1.54 6.63 -5.87
CA SER A 165 -1.16 8.02 -5.65
C SER A 165 -1.91 8.72 -4.51
N ASN A 166 -2.92 8.11 -3.90
CA ASN A 166 -3.76 8.70 -2.86
C ASN A 166 -3.17 8.61 -1.44
N ASP A 167 -2.32 7.60 -1.16
CA ASP A 167 -1.66 7.42 0.14
C ASP A 167 -0.94 8.67 0.65
N PRO A 168 -0.15 9.39 -0.18
CA PRO A 168 0.52 10.59 0.26
C PRO A 168 -0.43 11.70 0.70
N MET A 169 -1.60 11.82 0.07
CA MET A 169 -2.58 12.83 0.44
C MET A 169 -3.25 12.48 1.78
N ALA A 170 -3.62 11.22 1.98
CA ALA A 170 -4.17 10.74 3.25
C ALA A 170 -3.16 10.92 4.40
N TYR A 171 -1.88 10.62 4.15
CA TYR A 171 -0.80 10.83 5.11
C TYR A 171 -0.65 12.31 5.49
N VAL A 172 -0.58 13.22 4.52
CA VAL A 172 -0.47 14.67 4.79
C VAL A 172 -1.68 15.17 5.58
N LEU A 173 -2.89 14.76 5.18
CA LEU A 173 -4.12 15.13 5.89
C LEU A 173 -4.08 14.65 7.35
N THR A 174 -3.65 13.41 7.58
CA THR A 174 -3.51 12.83 8.92
C THR A 174 -2.52 13.61 9.78
N ILE A 175 -1.33 13.93 9.27
CA ILE A 175 -0.30 14.67 10.02
C ILE A 175 -0.75 16.09 10.35
N VAL A 176 -1.42 16.78 9.41
CA VAL A 176 -1.98 18.12 9.65
C VAL A 176 -3.01 18.07 10.77
N LEU A 177 -3.91 17.09 10.76
CA LEU A 177 -4.96 16.94 11.77
C LEU A 177 -4.40 16.55 13.14
N ILE A 178 -3.37 15.70 13.20
CA ILE A 178 -2.65 15.42 14.45
C ILE A 178 -2.06 16.72 15.02
N GLY A 179 -1.39 17.52 14.20
CA GLY A 179 -0.83 18.81 14.63
C GLY A 179 -1.89 19.78 15.17
N VAL A 180 -3.06 19.84 14.53
CA VAL A 180 -4.19 20.67 14.98
C VAL A 180 -4.77 20.17 16.30
N LEU A 181 -4.95 18.86 16.47
CA LEU A 181 -5.54 18.26 17.67
C LEU A 181 -4.60 18.27 18.88
N SER A 182 -3.29 18.12 18.64
CA SER A 182 -2.29 18.08 19.71
C SER A 182 -2.08 19.44 20.41
N GLY A 183 -2.60 20.53 19.85
CA GLY A 183 -2.53 21.88 20.46
C GLY A 183 -1.11 22.37 20.75
N GLY A 184 -0.08 21.75 20.16
CA GLY A 184 1.31 22.01 20.42
C GLY A 184 1.80 23.32 19.79
N ALA A 185 2.89 23.88 20.36
CA ALA A 185 3.57 25.08 19.86
C ALA A 185 4.15 24.92 18.44
N GLU A 186 4.18 23.72 17.91
CA GLU A 186 4.43 23.38 16.49
C GLU A 186 3.09 23.20 15.74
N ALA A 187 2.24 24.23 15.78
CA ALA A 187 1.05 24.26 14.94
C ALA A 187 1.51 24.09 13.48
N VAL A 188 1.28 22.89 12.94
CA VAL A 188 1.63 22.57 11.56
C VAL A 188 0.88 23.56 10.66
N SER A 189 1.61 24.49 10.05
CA SER A 189 1.02 25.49 9.15
C SER A 189 0.42 24.76 7.94
N VAL A 190 -0.90 24.79 7.80
CA VAL A 190 -1.61 24.18 6.66
C VAL A 190 -1.00 24.58 5.31
N PRO A 191 -0.70 25.88 5.04
CA PRO A 191 -0.01 26.29 3.82
C PRO A 191 1.35 25.60 3.63
N MET A 192 2.15 25.47 4.69
CA MET A 192 3.45 24.82 4.62
C MET A 192 3.32 23.33 4.33
N SER A 193 2.30 22.66 4.87
CA SER A 193 2.02 21.25 4.58
C SER A 193 1.64 21.02 3.13
N ILE A 194 0.83 21.92 2.55
CA ILE A 194 0.48 21.88 1.12
C ILE A 194 1.74 22.08 0.26
N VAL A 195 2.60 23.03 0.61
CA VAL A 195 3.86 23.25 -0.12
C VAL A 195 4.76 22.02 -0.04
N LYS A 196 4.93 21.43 1.15
CA LYS A 196 5.70 20.19 1.33
C LYS A 196 5.11 19.04 0.49
N PHE A 197 3.80 18.88 0.51
CA PHE A 197 3.12 17.87 -0.32
C PHE A 197 3.42 18.04 -1.81
N VAL A 198 3.29 19.26 -2.34
CA VAL A 198 3.59 19.54 -3.75
C VAL A 198 5.05 19.23 -4.07
N ILE A 199 5.99 19.63 -3.20
CA ILE A 199 7.42 19.33 -3.37
C ILE A 199 7.64 17.81 -3.38
N GLN A 200 7.06 17.06 -2.45
CA GLN A 200 7.15 15.61 -2.40
C GLN A 200 6.64 14.95 -3.68
N MET A 201 5.51 15.42 -4.23
CA MET A 201 4.96 14.91 -5.47
C MET A 201 5.86 15.21 -6.68
N VAL A 202 6.34 16.45 -6.79
CA VAL A 202 7.22 16.86 -7.90
C VAL A 202 8.55 16.10 -7.86
N LEU A 203 9.20 16.03 -6.69
CA LEU A 203 10.45 15.30 -6.51
C LEU A 203 10.25 13.79 -6.75
N GLY A 204 9.17 13.21 -6.23
CA GLY A 204 8.81 11.81 -6.48
C GLY A 204 8.64 11.52 -7.96
N GLY A 205 7.93 12.40 -8.67
CA GLY A 205 7.71 12.30 -10.11
C GLY A 205 9.01 12.37 -10.92
N LEU A 206 9.85 13.36 -10.63
CA LEU A 206 11.13 13.58 -11.33
C LEU A 206 12.11 12.43 -11.07
N MET A 207 12.26 12.01 -9.81
CA MET A 207 13.16 10.92 -9.44
C MET A 207 12.70 9.58 -9.99
N GLY A 208 11.41 9.27 -9.92
CA GLY A 208 10.87 8.05 -10.49
C GLY A 208 11.12 7.94 -11.98
N TYR A 209 10.90 9.02 -12.72
CA TYR A 209 11.21 9.07 -14.15
C TYR A 209 12.72 8.94 -14.42
N ALA A 210 13.56 9.71 -13.72
CA ALA A 210 15.01 9.74 -13.94
C ALA A 210 15.63 8.36 -13.62
N ILE A 211 15.35 7.81 -12.43
CA ILE A 211 15.89 6.52 -12.01
C ILE A 211 15.31 5.39 -12.87
N GLY A 212 14.03 5.46 -13.26
CA GLY A 212 13.44 4.53 -14.22
C GLY A 212 14.16 4.52 -15.56
N ARG A 213 14.54 5.68 -16.09
CA ARG A 213 15.35 5.79 -17.33
C ARG A 213 16.76 5.22 -17.17
N ILE A 214 17.40 5.51 -16.03
CA ILE A 214 18.71 4.92 -15.68
C ILE A 214 18.58 3.39 -15.58
N GLY A 215 17.51 2.88 -14.96
CA GLY A 215 17.24 1.46 -14.86
C GLY A 215 17.10 0.77 -16.21
N VAL A 216 16.33 1.37 -17.15
CA VAL A 216 16.21 0.87 -18.52
C VAL A 216 17.57 0.80 -19.20
N TRP A 217 18.38 1.87 -19.11
CA TRP A 217 19.71 1.92 -19.70
C TRP A 217 20.63 0.86 -19.08
N THR A 218 20.65 0.75 -17.75
CA THR A 218 21.50 -0.19 -17.03
C THR A 218 21.16 -1.64 -17.38
N ILE A 219 19.88 -2.02 -17.33
CA ILE A 219 19.43 -3.39 -17.62
C ILE A 219 19.80 -3.80 -19.05
N ASN A 220 19.68 -2.89 -20.01
CA ASN A 220 19.96 -3.19 -21.40
C ASN A 220 21.46 -3.18 -21.75
N ARG A 221 22.32 -2.59 -20.89
CA ARG A 221 23.75 -2.45 -21.15
C ARG A 221 24.62 -3.42 -20.35
N ILE A 222 24.18 -3.85 -19.16
CA ILE A 222 25.04 -4.55 -18.20
C ILE A 222 25.46 -5.96 -18.66
N ASN A 223 24.73 -6.58 -19.58
CA ASN A 223 25.02 -7.88 -20.18
C ASN A 223 25.53 -8.94 -19.19
N LEU A 224 24.70 -9.23 -18.16
CA LEU A 224 25.03 -10.21 -17.12
C LEU A 224 25.10 -11.62 -17.71
N SER A 225 26.19 -12.33 -17.43
CA SER A 225 26.38 -13.74 -17.84
C SER A 225 25.35 -14.68 -17.20
N ASN A 226 24.94 -14.36 -15.96
CA ASN A 226 23.88 -15.08 -15.27
C ASN A 226 22.57 -14.31 -15.34
N HIS A 227 21.63 -14.79 -16.13
CA HIS A 227 20.33 -14.15 -16.33
C HIS A 227 19.47 -14.06 -15.06
N SER A 228 19.67 -14.94 -14.07
CA SER A 228 18.98 -14.89 -12.79
C SER A 228 19.34 -13.68 -11.91
N LEU A 229 20.41 -12.96 -12.25
CA LEU A 229 20.78 -11.74 -11.52
C LEU A 229 20.01 -10.48 -11.99
N TYR A 230 19.36 -10.50 -13.14
CA TYR A 230 18.57 -9.36 -13.60
C TYR A 230 17.40 -9.00 -12.64
N PRO A 231 16.60 -9.97 -12.13
CA PRO A 231 15.60 -9.66 -11.12
C PRO A 231 16.18 -9.08 -9.83
N VAL A 232 17.34 -9.59 -9.38
CA VAL A 232 18.02 -9.09 -8.18
C VAL A 232 18.50 -7.64 -8.38
N LEU A 233 19.08 -7.36 -9.55
CA LEU A 233 19.48 -6.00 -9.92
C LEU A 233 18.28 -5.05 -9.93
N LEU A 234 17.15 -5.48 -10.53
CA LEU A 234 15.96 -4.66 -10.60
C LEU A 234 15.35 -4.43 -9.21
N LEU A 235 15.39 -5.44 -8.33
CA LEU A 235 14.98 -5.29 -6.93
C LEU A 235 15.82 -4.23 -6.19
N ALA A 236 17.13 -4.22 -6.43
CA ALA A 236 18.01 -3.17 -5.90
C ALA A 236 17.62 -1.78 -6.42
N PHE A 237 17.24 -1.65 -7.70
CA PHE A 237 16.71 -0.40 -8.25
C PHE A 237 15.41 0.04 -7.58
N VAL A 238 14.50 -0.89 -7.27
CA VAL A 238 13.24 -0.58 -6.58
C VAL A 238 13.50 0.05 -5.23
N PHE A 239 14.31 -0.60 -4.39
CA PHE A 239 14.61 -0.10 -3.06
C PHE A 239 15.47 1.17 -3.08
N PHE A 240 16.41 1.26 -4.01
CA PHE A 240 17.19 2.49 -4.22
C PHE A 240 16.27 3.66 -4.60
N THR A 241 15.34 3.44 -5.53
CA THR A 241 14.39 4.48 -5.97
C THR A 241 13.58 5.00 -4.81
N PHE A 242 13.02 4.10 -4.00
CA PHE A 242 12.27 4.48 -2.80
C PHE A 242 13.13 5.28 -1.83
N SER A 243 14.21 4.66 -1.33
CA SER A 243 14.99 5.22 -0.23
C SER A 243 15.71 6.51 -0.63
N PHE A 244 16.26 6.59 -1.84
CA PHE A 244 16.93 7.80 -2.31
C PHE A 244 15.94 8.96 -2.49
N THR A 245 14.76 8.69 -3.05
CA THR A 245 13.73 9.72 -3.22
C THR A 245 13.21 10.23 -1.88
N ASP A 246 12.96 9.33 -0.93
CA ASP A 246 12.53 9.67 0.42
C ASP A 246 13.59 10.51 1.15
N LEU A 247 14.86 10.12 1.05
CA LEU A 247 16.00 10.83 1.65
C LEU A 247 16.10 12.31 1.22
N ILE A 248 15.79 12.61 -0.05
CA ILE A 248 15.80 13.99 -0.58
C ILE A 248 14.49 14.73 -0.36
N GLY A 249 13.55 14.14 0.40
CA GLY A 249 12.25 14.73 0.72
C GLY A 249 11.21 14.62 -0.39
N GLY A 250 11.37 13.68 -1.33
CA GLY A 250 10.38 13.33 -2.34
C GLY A 250 9.47 12.19 -1.88
N ASN A 251 8.39 11.92 -2.62
CA ASN A 251 7.56 10.76 -2.37
C ASN A 251 8.17 9.49 -2.97
N GLY A 252 8.74 8.61 -2.13
CA GLY A 252 9.38 7.37 -2.56
C GLY A 252 8.42 6.38 -3.23
N TYR A 253 7.17 6.28 -2.77
CA TYR A 253 6.18 5.37 -3.36
C TYR A 253 5.77 5.79 -4.77
N LEU A 254 5.50 7.09 -4.97
CA LEU A 254 5.23 7.63 -6.30
C LEU A 254 6.42 7.41 -7.24
N ALA A 255 7.65 7.62 -6.74
CA ALA A 255 8.85 7.41 -7.54
C ALA A 255 8.98 5.95 -7.99
N VAL A 256 8.75 5.00 -7.10
CA VAL A 256 8.80 3.56 -7.41
C VAL A 256 7.73 3.17 -8.44
N TYR A 257 6.50 3.66 -8.29
CA TYR A 257 5.42 3.43 -9.26
C TYR A 257 5.79 3.96 -10.65
N LEU A 258 6.28 5.19 -10.72
CA LEU A 258 6.68 5.81 -12.00
C LEU A 258 7.92 5.15 -12.61
N ALA A 259 8.88 4.71 -11.78
CA ALA A 259 10.02 3.92 -12.27
C ALA A 259 9.54 2.59 -12.87
N GLY A 260 8.60 1.90 -12.23
CA GLY A 260 7.93 0.73 -12.76
C GLY A 260 7.24 1.01 -14.10
N LEU A 261 6.48 2.10 -14.19
CA LEU A 261 5.82 2.54 -15.40
C LEU A 261 6.81 2.78 -16.55
N VAL A 262 7.93 3.47 -16.27
CA VAL A 262 8.99 3.71 -17.26
C VAL A 262 9.60 2.39 -17.74
N LEU A 263 9.96 1.49 -16.83
CA LEU A 263 10.54 0.18 -17.15
C LEU A 263 9.55 -0.70 -17.93
N GLY A 264 8.31 -0.77 -17.49
CA GLY A 264 7.26 -1.56 -18.13
C GLY A 264 6.95 -1.14 -19.57
N ASN A 265 7.05 0.16 -19.87
CA ASN A 265 6.77 0.71 -21.21
C ASN A 265 7.99 0.76 -22.14
N ASN A 266 9.16 0.30 -21.70
CA ASN A 266 10.35 0.19 -22.53
C ASN A 266 10.67 -1.28 -22.84
N GLN A 267 11.47 -1.49 -23.88
CA GLN A 267 12.04 -2.80 -24.17
C GLN A 267 13.18 -3.07 -23.18
N LEU A 268 13.08 -4.19 -22.48
CA LEU A 268 14.08 -4.62 -21.50
C LEU A 268 14.66 -5.96 -21.90
N THR A 269 15.97 -6.12 -21.70
CA THR A 269 16.62 -7.43 -21.72
C THR A 269 15.99 -8.31 -20.65
N GLN A 270 15.59 -9.54 -21.01
CA GLN A 270 14.92 -10.50 -20.10
C GLN A 270 13.57 -10.03 -19.51
N LYS A 271 12.82 -9.17 -20.21
CA LYS A 271 11.54 -8.61 -19.73
C LYS A 271 10.59 -9.69 -19.20
N ARG A 272 10.45 -10.82 -19.92
CA ARG A 272 9.55 -11.93 -19.50
C ARG A 272 9.97 -12.54 -18.16
N SER A 273 11.28 -12.75 -17.95
CA SER A 273 11.81 -13.29 -16.70
C SER A 273 11.59 -12.33 -15.54
N LEU A 274 11.81 -11.04 -15.77
CA LEU A 274 11.56 -9.97 -14.80
C LEU A 274 10.08 -9.94 -14.38
N THR A 275 9.15 -9.93 -15.33
CA THR A 275 7.72 -9.93 -15.04
C THR A 275 7.31 -11.14 -14.21
N ILE A 276 7.72 -12.36 -14.60
CA ILE A 276 7.37 -13.59 -13.86
C ILE A 276 7.91 -13.54 -12.42
N PHE A 277 9.14 -13.07 -12.24
CA PHE A 277 9.73 -12.95 -10.90
C PHE A 277 8.95 -11.96 -10.04
N PHE A 278 8.70 -10.76 -10.55
CA PHE A 278 8.00 -9.72 -9.80
C PHE A 278 6.55 -10.08 -9.52
N ASP A 279 5.86 -10.76 -10.42
CA ASP A 279 4.50 -11.28 -10.18
C ASP A 279 4.48 -12.26 -8.99
N GLY A 280 5.38 -13.25 -8.98
CA GLY A 280 5.46 -14.21 -7.87
C GLY A 280 5.89 -13.55 -6.56
N PHE A 281 6.85 -12.63 -6.63
CA PHE A 281 7.36 -11.91 -5.46
C PHE A 281 6.30 -10.96 -4.87
N THR A 282 5.52 -10.29 -5.72
CA THR A 282 4.38 -9.46 -5.30
C THR A 282 3.36 -10.28 -4.50
N TRP A 283 2.99 -11.48 -4.97
CA TRP A 283 2.11 -12.36 -4.21
C TRP A 283 2.69 -12.75 -2.85
N LEU A 284 3.97 -13.07 -2.79
CA LEU A 284 4.64 -13.42 -1.54
C LEU A 284 4.60 -12.27 -0.54
N VAL A 285 4.99 -11.06 -0.96
CA VAL A 285 5.01 -9.89 -0.04
C VAL A 285 3.61 -9.44 0.37
N GLN A 286 2.59 -9.58 -0.51
CA GLN A 286 1.19 -9.34 -0.14
C GLN A 286 0.72 -10.30 0.95
N ILE A 287 0.99 -11.60 0.80
CA ILE A 287 0.64 -12.60 1.82
C ILE A 287 1.31 -12.24 3.14
N VAL A 288 2.62 -11.98 3.14
CA VAL A 288 3.38 -11.65 4.34
C VAL A 288 2.85 -10.38 5.00
N MET A 289 2.59 -9.33 4.21
CA MET A 289 2.07 -8.05 4.71
C MET A 289 0.70 -8.23 5.39
N PHE A 290 -0.26 -8.87 4.73
CA PHE A 290 -1.60 -9.02 5.30
C PHE A 290 -1.64 -10.01 6.47
N LEU A 291 -0.81 -11.06 6.46
CA LEU A 291 -0.61 -11.92 7.62
C LEU A 291 -0.05 -11.13 8.81
N THR A 292 0.98 -10.31 8.59
CA THR A 292 1.62 -9.52 9.65
C THR A 292 0.67 -8.47 10.20
N LEU A 293 -0.10 -7.80 9.34
CA LEU A 293 -1.17 -6.89 9.77
C LEU A 293 -2.22 -7.62 10.61
N GLY A 294 -2.62 -8.82 10.19
CA GLY A 294 -3.57 -9.63 10.95
C GLY A 294 -3.04 -10.07 12.31
N LEU A 295 -1.76 -10.43 12.40
CA LEU A 295 -1.11 -10.76 13.67
C LEU A 295 -1.05 -9.58 14.65
N LEU A 296 -1.01 -8.34 14.14
CA LEU A 296 -0.97 -7.13 14.95
C LEU A 296 -2.33 -6.74 15.53
N VAL A 297 -3.44 -7.19 14.91
CA VAL A 297 -4.79 -6.85 15.35
C VAL A 297 -5.11 -7.50 16.69
N ASN A 298 -5.47 -6.69 17.67
CA ASN A 298 -5.98 -7.15 18.93
C ASN A 298 -7.50 -7.39 18.85
N LEU A 299 -7.89 -8.66 18.74
CA LEU A 299 -9.32 -9.01 18.61
C LEU A 299 -10.13 -8.69 19.85
N ASP A 300 -9.52 -8.73 21.05
CA ASP A 300 -10.24 -8.40 22.30
C ASP A 300 -10.70 -6.94 22.30
N GLU A 301 -9.89 -6.04 21.70
CA GLU A 301 -10.28 -4.64 21.51
C GLU A 301 -11.30 -4.47 20.38
N LEU A 302 -11.11 -5.19 19.27
CA LEU A 302 -12.02 -5.12 18.12
C LEU A 302 -13.44 -5.61 18.45
N LEU A 303 -13.57 -6.61 19.33
CA LEU A 303 -14.84 -7.20 19.72
C LEU A 303 -15.55 -6.44 20.85
N GLN A 304 -15.01 -5.32 21.33
CA GLN A 304 -15.71 -4.47 22.29
C GLN A 304 -17.01 -3.94 21.68
N PRO A 305 -18.12 -3.94 22.45
CA PRO A 305 -19.43 -3.52 21.93
C PRO A 305 -19.42 -2.14 21.29
N ASP A 306 -18.67 -1.20 21.89
CA ASP A 306 -18.58 0.19 21.43
C ASP A 306 -17.88 0.30 20.07
N VAL A 307 -16.84 -0.52 19.84
CA VAL A 307 -16.10 -0.57 18.58
C VAL A 307 -16.94 -1.24 17.49
N LEU A 308 -17.60 -2.37 17.83
CA LEU A 308 -18.50 -3.07 16.90
C LEU A 308 -19.67 -2.20 16.46
N MET A 309 -20.30 -1.44 17.38
CA MET A 309 -21.41 -0.56 17.06
C MET A 309 -21.01 0.62 16.15
N LEU A 310 -19.74 1.04 16.19
CA LEU A 310 -19.22 2.09 15.31
C LEU A 310 -18.88 1.55 13.91
N GLY A 311 -18.53 0.26 13.81
CA GLY A 311 -18.11 -0.38 12.58
C GLY A 311 -19.23 -1.05 11.77
N CYS A 312 -20.39 -1.30 12.38
CA CYS A 312 -21.57 -1.90 11.75
C CYS A 312 -22.61 -0.86 11.37
#